data_168e2ad019698b84d10c7f6a1aa77166
#
_entry.id   168e2ad019698b84d10c7f6a1aa77166
#
_cell.length_a   1.000
_cell.length_b   1.000
_cell.length_c   1.000
_cell.angle_alpha   90.00
_cell.angle_beta   90.00
_cell.angle_gamma   90.00
#
_symmetry.space_group_name_H-M   'P 1'
#
loop_
_entity.id
_entity.type
_entity.pdbx_description
1 polymer ?
#
loop_
_entity_poly.entity_id
_entity_poly.type
_entity_poly.pdbx_seq_one_letter_code
_entity_poly.pdbx_strand_id
1 'polypeptide(L)'
;MNALFSSLNIRRVIIRGLLLIGLAQAFHNASGAEWQWSVPMGRGRAFLWIPPECRQVRAVVVAQNNMIEQGILEHPDFRRTLVSLDIAEVFIAPPFDFIFRFDKDAGERFNDTMQRLADVSGYSELNGAPVVPVGHSACASFPWNFAAWNPGRTLAVLSVHGDAPLTKFTGCGQPNPGWGDRTLDGVPGLMVMAEYEWGDSEHGVDRLSPALEYRRRHPGAPVAMLAEPGEGHFNYSDELVRYLAMFVRKAAEARLPGSPGGRPGDETRAGQQLKPVDPSKGWLVERWHLNQPRRFDPAPVANYKGDPAQAFWCFDREMALATHSYKAGQPGRLPQLLGISDGRPPLDNTCGEPVTLRFLPDGDGVTIRLKTGFMDTVPGDADHNQNAARWAYLPAGTKLGHATGGGDIRLQRIVGPAVQTGPDTFVLSLNPLNTADPGRSWDIWLWASHPGDAKFKSIVQQAVIHVPQCQDGAGQNITFPAIPGQKTGTKTLPLNARSDAGLKVGYYVLEGPAVVNGDLLTFTLIPPRAKMPVKVSVVAWQHGIPGKVKTAQPVTREFMIDADPR
;
A
#
# COMPACT_ATOMS: atom_id res chain seq x y z
N MET A 1 3.60 52.32 -23.20
CA MET A 1 4.82 51.53 -22.99
C MET A 1 4.66 50.76 -21.65
N ASN A 2 3.90 49.69 -21.65
CA ASN A 2 3.73 48.74 -20.52
C ASN A 2 2.73 47.65 -20.91
N ALA A 3 3.16 46.71 -21.76
CA ALA A 3 2.36 45.48 -22.06
C ALA A 3 3.22 44.44 -22.79
N LEU A 4 4.37 44.05 -22.20
CA LEU A 4 5.24 43.04 -22.84
C LEU A 4 5.99 42.12 -21.86
N PHE A 5 5.60 42.08 -20.56
CA PHE A 5 6.33 41.25 -19.56
C PHE A 5 5.51 40.14 -18.88
N SER A 6 4.30 39.80 -19.34
CA SER A 6 3.49 38.77 -18.69
C SER A 6 3.38 37.43 -19.43
N SER A 7 3.88 37.30 -20.66
CA SER A 7 3.65 36.08 -21.46
C SER A 7 4.73 35.01 -21.40
N LEU A 8 5.93 35.32 -20.90
CA LEU A 8 7.03 34.33 -20.86
C LEU A 8 6.99 33.37 -19.62
N ASN A 9 6.40 33.82 -18.51
CA ASN A 9 6.36 32.99 -17.29
C ASN A 9 5.23 31.94 -17.31
N ILE A 10 4.14 32.22 -18.02
CA ILE A 10 3.00 31.28 -18.10
C ILE A 10 3.34 30.09 -19.01
N ARG A 11 4.10 30.29 -20.08
CA ARG A 11 4.51 29.16 -20.95
C ARG A 11 5.50 28.21 -20.30
N ARG A 12 6.37 28.67 -19.40
CA ARG A 12 7.32 27.79 -18.66
C ARG A 12 6.63 26.96 -17.58
N VAL A 13 5.58 27.47 -16.96
CA VAL A 13 4.79 26.72 -15.96
C VAL A 13 3.91 25.68 -16.63
N ILE A 14 3.30 26.03 -17.77
CA ILE A 14 2.45 25.09 -18.54
C ILE A 14 3.28 23.97 -19.16
N ILE A 15 4.47 24.23 -19.68
CA ILE A 15 5.35 23.18 -20.25
C ILE A 15 5.89 22.25 -19.15
N ARG A 16 6.22 22.76 -17.96
CA ARG A 16 6.62 21.90 -16.84
C ARG A 16 5.45 21.09 -16.27
N GLY A 17 4.25 21.67 -16.21
CA GLY A 17 3.04 20.95 -15.80
C GLY A 17 2.62 19.85 -16.79
N LEU A 18 2.74 20.10 -18.09
CA LEU A 18 2.43 19.11 -19.15
C LEU A 18 3.48 17.99 -19.22
N LEU A 19 4.76 18.26 -18.95
CA LEU A 19 5.78 17.21 -18.86
C LEU A 19 5.60 16.33 -17.62
N LEU A 20 5.18 16.89 -16.49
CA LEU A 20 4.87 16.12 -15.28
C LEU A 20 3.58 15.29 -15.42
N ILE A 21 2.56 15.81 -16.10
CA ILE A 21 1.33 15.08 -16.40
C ILE A 21 1.59 13.98 -17.44
N GLY A 22 2.41 14.22 -18.45
CA GLY A 22 2.82 13.21 -19.43
C GLY A 22 3.66 12.09 -18.82
N LEU A 23 4.54 12.38 -17.87
CA LEU A 23 5.29 11.37 -17.10
C LEU A 23 4.38 10.57 -16.18
N ALA A 24 3.43 11.20 -15.48
CA ALA A 24 2.48 10.49 -14.61
C ALA A 24 1.57 9.53 -15.40
N GLN A 25 1.14 9.90 -16.62
CA GLN A 25 0.37 8.99 -17.48
C GLN A 25 1.21 7.87 -18.10
N ALA A 26 2.49 8.08 -18.36
CA ALA A 26 3.38 7.03 -18.83
C ALA A 26 3.65 5.95 -17.76
N PHE A 27 3.63 6.31 -16.49
CA PHE A 27 3.82 5.35 -15.38
C PHE A 27 2.61 4.43 -15.14
N HIS A 28 1.39 4.81 -15.56
CA HIS A 28 0.19 3.97 -15.40
C HIS A 28 0.18 2.72 -16.30
N ASN A 29 1.04 2.65 -17.30
CA ASN A 29 1.17 1.51 -18.22
C ASN A 29 2.46 0.70 -18.03
N ALA A 30 3.32 1.10 -17.10
CA ALA A 30 4.53 0.32 -16.79
C ALA A 30 4.18 -0.91 -15.96
N SER A 31 4.78 -2.05 -16.26
CA SER A 31 4.61 -3.26 -15.46
C SER A 31 5.47 -3.17 -14.21
N GLY A 32 4.83 -2.85 -13.09
CA GLY A 32 5.45 -2.71 -11.79
C GLY A 32 6.01 -1.31 -11.50
N ALA A 33 6.16 -1.00 -10.22
CA ALA A 33 6.79 0.22 -9.77
C ALA A 33 8.30 0.05 -9.69
N GLU A 34 9.01 1.17 -9.78
CA GLU A 34 10.46 1.22 -9.65
C GLU A 34 10.91 0.89 -8.21
N TRP A 35 11.89 -0.02 -8.09
CA TRP A 35 12.70 -0.26 -6.89
C TRP A 35 14.16 -0.22 -7.30
N GLN A 36 14.88 0.82 -6.88
CA GLN A 36 16.21 1.13 -7.42
C GLN A 36 17.29 0.20 -6.87
N TRP A 37 17.15 -0.25 -5.63
CA TRP A 37 18.10 -1.17 -4.99
C TRP A 37 17.35 -2.25 -4.23
N SER A 38 18.03 -3.36 -4.03
CA SER A 38 17.56 -4.36 -3.09
C SER A 38 18.72 -5.12 -2.45
N VAL A 39 18.48 -5.64 -1.25
CA VAL A 39 19.42 -6.52 -0.55
C VAL A 39 18.72 -7.80 -0.11
N PRO A 40 19.41 -8.97 -0.12
CA PRO A 40 18.84 -10.19 0.43
C PRO A 40 18.49 -10.03 1.91
N MET A 41 17.36 -10.59 2.35
CA MET A 41 16.92 -10.63 3.75
C MET A 41 16.32 -12.00 4.07
N GLY A 42 17.12 -12.88 4.68
CA GLY A 42 16.72 -14.27 4.87
C GLY A 42 16.43 -14.97 3.55
N ARG A 43 15.19 -15.48 3.39
CA ARG A 43 14.73 -16.09 2.12
C ARG A 43 14.17 -15.08 1.12
N GLY A 44 14.06 -13.82 1.52
CA GLY A 44 13.46 -12.75 0.74
C GLY A 44 14.42 -11.61 0.44
N ARG A 45 13.86 -10.46 0.18
CA ARG A 45 14.56 -9.22 -0.16
C ARG A 45 13.95 -8.02 0.51
N ALA A 46 14.78 -7.03 0.81
CA ALA A 46 14.34 -5.67 1.13
C ALA A 46 14.63 -4.79 -0.09
N PHE A 47 13.61 -4.14 -0.61
CA PHE A 47 13.65 -3.24 -1.75
C PHE A 47 13.70 -1.80 -1.26
N LEU A 48 14.46 -0.95 -1.93
CA LEU A 48 14.61 0.47 -1.61
C LEU A 48 14.22 1.34 -2.80
N TRP A 49 13.39 2.33 -2.52
CA TRP A 49 13.12 3.44 -3.43
C TRP A 49 13.50 4.75 -2.74
N ILE A 50 14.23 5.62 -3.46
CA ILE A 50 14.60 6.97 -3.02
C ILE A 50 14.00 7.96 -4.04
N PRO A 51 13.38 9.07 -3.58
CA PRO A 51 12.86 10.08 -4.48
C PRO A 51 13.90 10.54 -5.51
N PRO A 52 13.54 10.71 -6.80
CA PRO A 52 14.52 10.91 -7.88
C PRO A 52 15.46 12.11 -7.71
N GLU A 53 15.01 13.18 -7.07
CA GLU A 53 15.81 14.40 -6.85
C GLU A 53 16.30 14.52 -5.39
N CYS A 54 16.08 13.50 -4.56
CA CYS A 54 16.43 13.50 -3.16
C CYS A 54 17.95 13.55 -2.97
N ARG A 55 18.44 14.60 -2.33
CA ARG A 55 19.86 14.77 -1.97
C ARG A 55 20.18 14.21 -0.60
N GLN A 56 19.19 14.16 0.29
CA GLN A 56 19.33 13.64 1.64
C GLN A 56 18.00 13.03 2.09
N VAL A 57 18.02 11.75 2.43
CA VAL A 57 16.84 11.06 2.96
C VAL A 57 16.58 11.55 4.39
N ARG A 58 15.40 12.14 4.62
CA ARG A 58 15.00 12.70 5.92
C ARG A 58 14.29 11.69 6.81
N ALA A 59 13.62 10.72 6.21
CA ALA A 59 12.95 9.59 6.88
C ALA A 59 12.71 8.47 5.88
N VAL A 60 12.26 7.32 6.37
CA VAL A 60 11.96 6.14 5.55
C VAL A 60 10.61 5.57 5.95
N VAL A 61 9.72 5.35 4.99
CA VAL A 61 8.54 4.50 5.18
C VAL A 61 8.97 3.05 5.03
N VAL A 62 8.65 2.20 6.00
CA VAL A 62 9.04 0.78 5.99
C VAL A 62 7.81 -0.10 6.11
N ALA A 63 7.59 -0.98 5.14
CA ALA A 63 6.51 -1.96 5.16
C ALA A 63 7.02 -3.37 4.93
N GLN A 64 6.30 -4.35 5.47
CA GLN A 64 6.51 -5.77 5.20
C GLN A 64 5.35 -6.31 4.37
N ASN A 65 5.65 -7.19 3.43
CA ASN A 65 4.63 -7.75 2.53
C ASN A 65 3.63 -8.62 3.31
N ASN A 66 2.41 -8.14 3.41
CA ASN A 66 1.27 -9.00 3.76
C ASN A 66 0.23 -8.97 2.64
N MET A 67 -0.26 -7.77 2.28
CA MET A 67 -1.22 -7.60 1.19
C MET A 67 -1.19 -6.20 0.58
N ILE A 68 -1.88 -5.22 1.18
CA ILE A 68 -2.08 -3.90 0.59
C ILE A 68 -0.88 -2.97 0.74
N GLU A 69 0.12 -3.34 1.53
CA GLU A 69 1.30 -2.51 1.79
C GLU A 69 2.04 -2.19 0.50
N GLN A 70 2.21 -3.18 -0.41
CA GLN A 70 2.79 -2.93 -1.73
C GLN A 70 2.00 -1.86 -2.48
N GLY A 71 0.67 -2.00 -2.53
CA GLY A 71 -0.20 -1.05 -3.21
C GLY A 71 -0.07 0.37 -2.65
N ILE A 72 0.02 0.52 -1.31
CA ILE A 72 0.21 1.81 -0.65
C ILE A 72 1.53 2.45 -1.06
N LEU A 73 2.65 1.70 -0.95
CA LEU A 73 3.98 2.23 -1.25
C LEU A 73 4.15 2.55 -2.75
N GLU A 74 3.58 1.76 -3.63
CA GLU A 74 3.66 1.97 -5.07
C GLU A 74 2.64 3.00 -5.61
N HIS A 75 1.74 3.50 -4.76
CA HIS A 75 0.69 4.42 -5.17
C HIS A 75 1.26 5.80 -5.58
N PRO A 76 0.89 6.34 -6.75
CA PRO A 76 1.45 7.62 -7.24
C PRO A 76 1.23 8.80 -6.29
N ASP A 77 0.06 8.89 -5.63
CA ASP A 77 -0.24 9.98 -4.69
C ASP A 77 0.59 9.86 -3.41
N PHE A 78 0.83 8.63 -2.94
CA PHE A 78 1.69 8.38 -1.79
C PHE A 78 3.13 8.78 -2.09
N ARG A 79 3.72 8.25 -3.16
CA ARG A 79 5.08 8.61 -3.61
C ARG A 79 5.24 10.09 -3.90
N ARG A 80 4.23 10.75 -4.49
CA ARG A 80 4.26 12.22 -4.71
C ARG A 80 4.41 12.98 -3.39
N THR A 81 3.70 12.56 -2.35
CA THR A 81 3.84 13.14 -1.01
C THR A 81 5.24 12.89 -0.45
N LEU A 82 5.76 11.67 -0.57
CA LEU A 82 7.10 11.33 -0.10
C LEU A 82 8.21 12.10 -0.83
N VAL A 83 8.07 12.30 -2.15
CA VAL A 83 8.98 13.17 -2.94
C VAL A 83 9.04 14.57 -2.36
N SER A 84 7.89 15.16 -2.00
CA SER A 84 7.84 16.50 -1.44
C SER A 84 8.48 16.65 -0.05
N LEU A 85 8.76 15.52 0.60
CA LEU A 85 9.27 15.44 1.98
C LEU A 85 10.70 14.88 2.06
N ASP A 86 11.32 14.47 0.96
CA ASP A 86 12.58 13.72 0.90
C ASP A 86 12.53 12.43 1.74
N ILE A 87 11.42 11.70 1.68
CA ILE A 87 11.21 10.45 2.40
C ILE A 87 11.35 9.28 1.43
N ALA A 88 12.20 8.32 1.78
CA ALA A 88 12.41 7.08 1.02
C ALA A 88 11.42 5.98 1.44
N GLU A 89 11.38 4.88 0.68
CA GLU A 89 10.60 3.68 0.99
C GLU A 89 11.49 2.45 1.07
N VAL A 90 11.19 1.59 2.04
CA VAL A 90 11.73 0.22 2.13
C VAL A 90 10.56 -0.76 2.19
N PHE A 91 10.57 -1.72 1.27
CA PHE A 91 9.57 -2.78 1.21
C PHE A 91 10.23 -4.15 1.37
N ILE A 92 9.77 -4.95 2.33
CA ILE A 92 10.37 -6.24 2.69
C ILE A 92 9.43 -7.37 2.31
N ALA A 93 9.88 -8.29 1.44
CA ALA A 93 9.09 -9.43 0.98
C ALA A 93 9.95 -10.71 0.91
N PRO A 94 9.46 -11.84 1.51
CA PRO A 94 8.34 -11.94 2.45
C PRO A 94 8.61 -11.21 3.78
N PRO A 95 7.59 -11.10 4.66
CA PRO A 95 7.78 -10.51 5.98
C PRO A 95 8.88 -11.24 6.74
N PHE A 96 9.75 -10.51 7.37
CA PHE A 96 10.78 -11.12 8.22
C PHE A 96 10.27 -11.38 9.65
N ASP A 97 9.32 -10.55 10.12
CA ASP A 97 8.63 -10.72 11.40
C ASP A 97 7.32 -9.90 11.39
N PHE A 98 6.17 -10.57 11.33
CA PHE A 98 4.84 -9.94 11.26
C PHE A 98 4.54 -8.98 12.40
N ILE A 99 5.10 -9.23 13.59
CA ILE A 99 4.80 -8.44 14.79
C ILE A 99 6.02 -7.71 15.33
N PHE A 100 7.17 -7.85 14.72
CA PHE A 100 8.43 -7.24 15.14
C PHE A 100 8.82 -7.61 16.59
N ARG A 101 9.23 -8.84 16.78
CA ARG A 101 9.68 -9.39 18.08
C ARG A 101 11.01 -8.76 18.50
N PHE A 102 10.96 -7.51 18.98
CA PHE A 102 12.16 -6.80 19.46
C PHE A 102 12.73 -7.41 20.76
N ASP A 103 11.99 -8.27 21.42
CA ASP A 103 12.46 -9.15 22.49
C ASP A 103 13.32 -10.34 21.97
N LYS A 104 13.48 -10.43 20.66
CA LYS A 104 14.37 -11.34 19.93
C LYS A 104 15.30 -10.51 19.03
N ASP A 105 15.53 -10.99 17.81
CA ASP A 105 16.49 -10.43 16.85
C ASP A 105 15.90 -9.44 15.83
N ALA A 106 14.60 -9.11 15.90
CA ALA A 106 13.94 -8.27 14.90
C ALA A 106 14.61 -6.90 14.75
N GLY A 107 15.01 -6.27 15.87
CA GLY A 107 15.69 -4.98 15.86
C GLY A 107 17.08 -5.04 15.21
N GLU A 108 17.86 -6.07 15.47
CA GLU A 108 19.19 -6.27 14.88
C GLU A 108 19.09 -6.53 13.38
N ARG A 109 18.18 -7.43 12.97
CA ARG A 109 17.93 -7.73 11.55
C ARG A 109 17.46 -6.51 10.78
N PHE A 110 16.63 -5.69 11.38
CA PHE A 110 16.19 -4.42 10.79
C PHE A 110 17.38 -3.48 10.58
N ASN A 111 18.21 -3.26 11.61
CA ASN A 111 19.37 -2.37 11.53
C ASN A 111 20.39 -2.86 10.50
N ASP A 112 20.70 -4.18 10.46
CA ASP A 112 21.57 -4.77 9.44
C ASP A 112 21.04 -4.50 8.03
N THR A 113 19.74 -4.69 7.82
CA THR A 113 19.11 -4.46 6.53
C THR A 113 19.24 -2.98 6.10
N MET A 114 18.97 -2.04 7.01
CA MET A 114 19.10 -0.62 6.73
C MET A 114 20.55 -0.21 6.43
N GLN A 115 21.51 -0.78 7.16
CA GLN A 115 22.93 -0.57 6.87
C GLN A 115 23.30 -1.06 5.46
N ARG A 116 22.89 -2.26 5.09
CA ARG A 116 23.18 -2.84 3.77
C ARG A 116 22.53 -2.04 2.63
N LEU A 117 21.31 -1.53 2.84
CA LEU A 117 20.66 -0.62 1.88
C LEU A 117 21.41 0.70 1.75
N ALA A 118 21.93 1.24 2.86
CA ALA A 118 22.79 2.42 2.86
C ALA A 118 24.08 2.18 2.05
N ASP A 119 24.72 1.03 2.25
CA ASP A 119 25.98 0.67 1.59
C ASP A 119 25.83 0.50 0.07
N VAL A 120 24.72 -0.09 -0.40
CA VAL A 120 24.49 -0.31 -1.84
C VAL A 120 23.99 0.94 -2.54
N SER A 121 23.22 1.79 -1.86
CA SER A 121 22.66 3.01 -2.45
C SER A 121 23.59 4.23 -2.39
N GLY A 122 24.48 4.29 -1.39
CA GLY A 122 25.33 5.44 -1.11
C GLY A 122 24.67 6.50 -0.20
N TYR A 123 23.46 6.22 0.31
CA TYR A 123 22.72 7.07 1.23
C TYR A 123 22.95 6.60 2.68
N SER A 124 24.08 6.95 3.26
CA SER A 124 24.53 6.48 4.57
C SER A 124 23.58 6.84 5.72
N GLU A 125 22.80 7.92 5.57
CA GLU A 125 21.79 8.34 6.54
C GLU A 125 20.64 7.33 6.74
N LEU A 126 20.41 6.42 5.81
CA LEU A 126 19.40 5.35 5.93
C LEU A 126 19.61 4.52 7.20
N ASN A 127 20.86 4.31 7.60
CA ASN A 127 21.20 3.55 8.80
C ASN A 127 20.57 4.13 10.09
N GLY A 128 20.44 5.47 10.18
CA GLY A 128 19.88 6.17 11.34
C GLY A 128 18.60 6.95 11.06
N ALA A 129 18.07 6.92 9.84
CA ALA A 129 16.91 7.70 9.45
C ALA A 129 15.69 7.39 10.32
N PRO A 130 14.86 8.41 10.65
CA PRO A 130 13.54 8.21 11.22
C PRO A 130 12.67 7.29 10.35
N VAL A 131 11.80 6.50 10.99
CA VAL A 131 11.00 5.48 10.32
C VAL A 131 9.51 5.72 10.52
N VAL A 132 8.74 5.54 9.44
CA VAL A 132 7.30 5.34 9.48
C VAL A 132 7.03 3.86 9.19
N PRO A 133 6.89 3.00 10.21
CA PRO A 133 6.49 1.62 10.02
C PRO A 133 5.02 1.55 9.58
N VAL A 134 4.75 0.72 8.57
CA VAL A 134 3.43 0.47 7.99
C VAL A 134 3.13 -1.02 8.01
N GLY A 135 1.96 -1.40 8.44
CA GLY A 135 1.52 -2.79 8.40
C GLY A 135 0.02 -2.91 8.25
N HIS A 136 -0.40 -3.89 7.47
CA HIS A 136 -1.79 -4.26 7.24
C HIS A 136 -2.07 -5.63 7.87
N SER A 137 -3.26 -5.78 8.48
CA SER A 137 -3.76 -7.08 8.93
C SER A 137 -2.74 -7.84 9.80
N ALA A 138 -2.23 -8.97 9.35
CA ALA A 138 -1.23 -9.77 10.08
C ALA A 138 0.04 -8.99 10.42
N CYS A 139 0.42 -7.98 9.61
CA CYS A 139 1.55 -7.09 9.87
C CYS A 139 1.18 -5.83 10.67
N ALA A 140 -0.08 -5.62 11.05
CA ALA A 140 -0.50 -4.36 11.66
C ALA A 140 -0.04 -4.16 13.11
N SER A 141 0.45 -5.22 13.78
CA SER A 141 1.13 -5.09 15.08
C SER A 141 2.59 -4.63 14.95
N PHE A 142 3.24 -4.88 13.80
CA PHE A 142 4.62 -4.45 13.54
C PHE A 142 4.83 -2.96 13.82
N PRO A 143 4.01 -2.03 13.30
CA PRO A 143 4.23 -0.61 13.50
C PRO A 143 4.21 -0.17 14.97
N TRP A 144 3.30 -0.72 15.76
CA TRP A 144 3.22 -0.42 17.19
C TRP A 144 4.43 -0.94 17.97
N ASN A 145 4.82 -2.18 17.70
CA ASN A 145 5.95 -2.80 18.37
C ASN A 145 7.28 -2.15 17.96
N PHE A 146 7.42 -1.71 16.71
CA PHE A 146 8.57 -0.92 16.26
C PHE A 146 8.67 0.40 17.04
N ALA A 147 7.54 1.11 17.20
CA ALA A 147 7.50 2.36 17.94
C ALA A 147 7.82 2.17 19.42
N ALA A 148 7.35 1.09 20.04
CA ALA A 148 7.70 0.75 21.42
C ALA A 148 9.18 0.38 21.57
N TRP A 149 9.76 -0.28 20.56
CA TRP A 149 11.18 -0.63 20.55
C TRP A 149 12.08 0.62 20.43
N ASN A 150 11.75 1.54 19.52
CA ASN A 150 12.57 2.70 19.24
C ASN A 150 11.73 3.98 18.99
N PRO A 151 11.11 4.55 20.04
CA PRO A 151 10.26 5.75 19.90
C PRO A 151 11.04 6.95 19.40
N GLY A 152 12.34 7.07 19.74
CA GLY A 152 13.22 8.14 19.27
C GLY A 152 13.50 8.11 17.77
N ARG A 153 13.33 6.97 17.11
CA ARG A 153 13.49 6.78 15.67
C ARG A 153 12.16 6.65 14.93
N THR A 154 11.03 6.56 15.62
CA THR A 154 9.71 6.40 14.99
C THR A 154 9.12 7.77 14.68
N LEU A 155 8.98 8.11 13.39
CA LEU A 155 8.36 9.35 12.95
C LEU A 155 6.84 9.33 13.16
N ALA A 156 6.20 8.24 12.77
CA ALA A 156 4.77 7.98 12.95
C ALA A 156 4.50 6.48 12.84
N VAL A 157 3.30 6.02 13.21
CA VAL A 157 2.84 4.64 13.10
C VAL A 157 1.64 4.56 12.17
N LEU A 158 1.62 3.62 11.20
CA LEU A 158 0.47 3.32 10.36
C LEU A 158 0.05 1.85 10.53
N SER A 159 -1.01 1.62 11.32
CA SER A 159 -1.63 0.30 11.52
C SER A 159 -2.93 0.25 10.72
N VAL A 160 -2.90 -0.42 9.55
CA VAL A 160 -4.00 -0.42 8.58
C VAL A 160 -4.77 -1.72 8.71
N HIS A 161 -6.09 -1.63 8.91
CA HIS A 161 -6.99 -2.78 9.13
C HIS A 161 -6.42 -3.76 10.18
N GLY A 162 -5.98 -3.20 11.29
CA GLY A 162 -5.27 -3.94 12.32
C GLY A 162 -5.76 -3.63 13.71
N ASP A 163 -4.83 -3.61 14.64
CA ASP A 163 -5.11 -3.54 16.06
C ASP A 163 -4.73 -2.18 16.66
N ALA A 164 -5.30 -1.93 17.82
CA ALA A 164 -4.80 -0.95 18.76
C ALA A 164 -3.45 -1.40 19.36
N PRO A 165 -2.68 -0.48 19.96
CA PRO A 165 -1.48 -0.86 20.70
C PRO A 165 -1.75 -1.94 21.73
N LEU A 166 -0.85 -2.93 21.83
CA LEU A 166 -0.89 -4.03 22.83
C LEU A 166 -2.05 -5.02 22.69
N THR A 167 -2.79 -5.04 21.60
CA THR A 167 -3.84 -6.05 21.35
C THR A 167 -3.28 -7.31 20.67
N LYS A 168 -4.10 -8.37 20.59
CA LYS A 168 -3.68 -9.71 20.13
C LYS A 168 -4.36 -10.16 18.83
N PHE A 169 -5.08 -9.29 18.16
CA PHE A 169 -5.93 -9.69 17.02
C PHE A 169 -5.14 -9.92 15.73
N THR A 170 -3.97 -9.28 15.60
CA THR A 170 -3.09 -9.44 14.43
C THR A 170 -1.87 -10.33 14.73
N GLY A 171 -0.94 -10.43 13.79
CA GLY A 171 0.27 -11.24 13.97
C GLY A 171 0.05 -12.74 13.81
N CYS A 172 -1.02 -13.17 13.14
CA CYS A 172 -1.36 -14.60 12.99
C CYS A 172 -1.42 -15.36 14.33
N GLY A 173 -1.99 -14.73 15.35
CA GLY A 173 -2.12 -15.29 16.70
C GLY A 173 -0.83 -15.33 17.53
N GLN A 174 0.25 -14.73 17.04
CA GLN A 174 1.49 -14.62 17.81
C GLN A 174 1.33 -13.58 18.94
N PRO A 175 1.86 -13.85 20.13
CA PRO A 175 1.83 -12.88 21.22
C PRO A 175 2.76 -11.70 20.91
N ASN A 176 2.29 -10.48 21.18
CA ASN A 176 3.15 -9.30 21.14
C ASN A 176 4.33 -9.44 22.12
N PRO A 177 5.49 -8.83 21.80
CA PRO A 177 6.57 -8.69 22.77
C PRO A 177 6.09 -7.87 23.97
N GLY A 178 6.61 -8.16 25.15
CA GLY A 178 6.34 -7.35 26.34
C GLY A 178 6.95 -5.96 26.20
N TRP A 179 6.13 -4.91 26.33
CA TRP A 179 6.63 -3.54 26.25
C TRP A 179 7.32 -3.05 27.55
N GLY A 180 7.03 -3.68 28.69
CA GLY A 180 7.48 -3.15 29.99
C GLY A 180 6.95 -1.73 30.21
N ASP A 181 7.83 -0.80 30.59
CA ASP A 181 7.48 0.61 30.83
C ASP A 181 7.49 1.48 29.55
N ARG A 182 7.59 0.86 28.35
CA ARG A 182 7.61 1.60 27.08
C ARG A 182 6.23 2.15 26.76
N THR A 183 6.20 3.41 26.30
CA THR A 183 4.97 4.10 25.89
C THR A 183 5.16 4.70 24.49
N LEU A 184 4.05 5.17 23.89
CA LEU A 184 4.05 5.91 22.63
C LEU A 184 3.92 7.42 22.86
N ASP A 185 4.31 7.92 24.03
CA ASP A 185 4.20 9.34 24.34
C ASP A 185 4.97 10.19 23.33
N GLY A 186 4.27 11.17 22.74
CA GLY A 186 4.81 12.03 21.69
C GLY A 186 5.02 11.37 20.32
N VAL A 187 4.68 10.07 20.14
CA VAL A 187 4.75 9.36 18.85
C VAL A 187 3.36 9.24 18.26
N PRO A 188 3.04 9.96 17.15
CA PRO A 188 1.72 9.87 16.53
C PRO A 188 1.50 8.52 15.87
N GLY A 189 0.35 7.91 16.16
CA GLY A 189 -0.05 6.66 15.56
C GLY A 189 -1.44 6.72 14.97
N LEU A 190 -1.62 6.16 13.78
CA LEU A 190 -2.89 6.03 13.09
C LEU A 190 -3.32 4.56 13.06
N MET A 191 -4.52 4.29 13.54
CA MET A 191 -5.25 3.06 13.34
C MET A 191 -6.32 3.27 12.27
N VAL A 192 -6.42 2.39 11.30
CA VAL A 192 -7.49 2.37 10.29
C VAL A 192 -8.35 1.13 10.50
N MET A 193 -9.67 1.30 10.48
CA MET A 193 -10.63 0.19 10.64
C MET A 193 -11.82 0.35 9.70
N ALA A 194 -12.16 -0.72 8.99
CA ALA A 194 -13.32 -0.76 8.12
C ALA A 194 -14.58 -1.22 8.86
N GLU A 195 -15.76 -0.78 8.38
CA GLU A 195 -17.06 -1.11 8.99
C GLU A 195 -17.26 -2.62 9.12
N TYR A 196 -16.96 -3.37 8.06
CA TYR A 196 -17.24 -4.80 8.02
C TYR A 196 -16.27 -5.66 8.82
N GLU A 197 -15.20 -5.09 9.33
CA GLU A 197 -14.33 -5.73 10.32
C GLU A 197 -14.88 -5.66 11.73
N TRP A 198 -15.66 -4.61 12.02
CA TRP A 198 -16.28 -4.44 13.34
C TRP A 198 -17.54 -5.27 13.52
N GLY A 199 -18.12 -5.70 12.41
CA GLY A 199 -19.30 -6.54 12.38
C GLY A 199 -19.10 -7.93 12.97
N ASP A 200 -17.96 -8.21 13.61
CA ASP A 200 -17.77 -9.41 14.41
C ASP A 200 -18.49 -9.29 15.77
N SER A 201 -19.79 -8.96 15.66
CA SER A 201 -20.66 -8.83 16.82
C SER A 201 -20.89 -10.14 17.56
N GLU A 202 -20.67 -11.30 16.92
CA GLU A 202 -20.77 -12.58 17.60
C GLU A 202 -19.67 -12.75 18.67
N HIS A 203 -18.52 -12.09 18.49
CA HIS A 203 -17.43 -12.11 19.44
C HIS A 203 -17.33 -10.83 20.28
N GLY A 204 -18.18 -9.84 20.02
CA GLY A 204 -18.22 -8.59 20.80
C GLY A 204 -16.91 -7.79 20.75
N VAL A 205 -16.10 -7.96 19.70
CA VAL A 205 -14.78 -7.32 19.62
C VAL A 205 -14.94 -5.89 19.18
N ASP A 206 -15.10 -5.01 20.14
CA ASP A 206 -14.93 -3.58 19.93
C ASP A 206 -13.44 -3.25 19.80
N ARG A 207 -12.92 -3.22 18.57
CA ARG A 207 -11.51 -2.91 18.31
C ARG A 207 -11.15 -1.46 18.62
N LEU A 208 -12.12 -0.56 18.80
CA LEU A 208 -11.89 0.84 19.15
C LEU A 208 -11.68 1.05 20.64
N SER A 209 -12.39 0.32 21.48
CA SER A 209 -12.25 0.47 22.93
C SER A 209 -10.84 0.23 23.44
N PRO A 210 -10.07 -0.74 22.94
CA PRO A 210 -8.65 -0.88 23.33
C PRO A 210 -7.80 0.34 22.99
N ALA A 211 -8.03 1.00 21.84
CA ALA A 211 -7.29 2.20 21.47
C ALA A 211 -7.66 3.41 22.35
N LEU A 212 -8.94 3.58 22.66
CA LEU A 212 -9.42 4.61 23.58
C LEU A 212 -8.89 4.37 24.99
N GLU A 213 -8.89 3.12 25.46
CA GLU A 213 -8.34 2.75 26.76
C GLU A 213 -6.81 2.99 26.81
N TYR A 214 -6.07 2.69 25.74
CA TYR A 214 -4.64 3.01 25.65
C TYR A 214 -4.41 4.51 25.81
N ARG A 215 -5.17 5.36 25.08
CA ARG A 215 -5.10 6.83 25.20
C ARG A 215 -5.43 7.32 26.60
N ARG A 216 -6.42 6.72 27.24
CA ARG A 216 -6.82 7.08 28.61
C ARG A 216 -5.70 6.80 29.63
N ARG A 217 -4.98 5.67 29.45
CA ARG A 217 -3.84 5.30 30.30
C ARG A 217 -2.57 6.09 30.00
N HIS A 218 -2.39 6.47 28.72
CA HIS A 218 -1.22 7.16 28.20
C HIS A 218 -1.65 8.47 27.53
N PRO A 219 -1.97 9.52 28.30
CA PRO A 219 -2.46 10.78 27.74
C PRO A 219 -1.42 11.52 26.89
N GLY A 220 -0.14 11.16 26.99
CA GLY A 220 0.93 11.63 26.14
C GLY A 220 0.98 10.99 24.75
N ALA A 221 0.18 9.93 24.51
CA ALA A 221 0.17 9.20 23.23
C ALA A 221 -0.87 9.76 22.24
N PRO A 222 -0.45 10.39 21.13
CA PRO A 222 -1.34 10.97 20.12
C PRO A 222 -1.85 9.87 19.15
N VAL A 223 -2.83 9.07 19.60
CA VAL A 223 -3.43 8.00 18.78
C VAL A 223 -4.64 8.53 18.02
N ALA A 224 -4.55 8.45 16.70
CA ALA A 224 -5.59 8.77 15.74
C ALA A 224 -6.29 7.50 15.23
N MET A 225 -7.49 7.67 14.69
CA MET A 225 -8.24 6.57 14.09
C MET A 225 -9.05 7.06 12.89
N LEU A 226 -8.95 6.34 11.78
CA LEU A 226 -9.82 6.48 10.62
C LEU A 226 -10.81 5.32 10.58
N ALA A 227 -12.10 5.63 10.63
CA ALA A 227 -13.14 4.67 10.32
C ALA A 227 -13.48 4.70 8.83
N GLU A 228 -13.68 3.56 8.22
CA GLU A 228 -14.06 3.41 6.82
C GLU A 228 -15.45 2.78 6.67
N PRO A 229 -16.53 3.60 6.77
CA PRO A 229 -17.89 3.11 6.57
C PRO A 229 -18.09 2.50 5.18
N GLY A 230 -18.75 1.33 5.11
CA GLY A 230 -19.04 0.63 3.87
C GLY A 230 -17.86 -0.13 3.27
N GLU A 231 -16.73 -0.22 3.98
CA GLU A 231 -15.51 -0.90 3.51
C GLU A 231 -15.24 -2.20 4.30
N GLY A 232 -14.42 -3.08 3.70
CA GLY A 232 -14.00 -4.35 4.29
C GLY A 232 -12.51 -4.39 4.62
N HIS A 233 -12.07 -5.51 5.19
CA HIS A 233 -10.71 -5.73 5.69
C HIS A 233 -9.58 -5.48 4.68
N PHE A 234 -9.86 -5.68 3.40
CA PHE A 234 -8.87 -5.52 2.33
C PHE A 234 -9.12 -4.26 1.51
N ASN A 235 -9.78 -3.25 2.09
CA ASN A 235 -10.01 -2.00 1.37
C ASN A 235 -8.67 -1.38 0.96
N TYR A 236 -8.63 -1.02 -0.31
CA TYR A 236 -7.54 -0.28 -0.91
C TYR A 236 -8.14 0.72 -1.91
N SER A 237 -8.17 1.97 -1.52
CA SER A 237 -8.74 3.05 -2.33
C SER A 237 -7.79 4.24 -2.42
N ASP A 238 -7.91 5.01 -3.49
CA ASP A 238 -7.17 6.27 -3.62
C ASP A 238 -7.46 7.23 -2.45
N GLU A 239 -8.67 7.18 -1.90
CA GLU A 239 -9.07 8.01 -0.77
C GLU A 239 -8.35 7.60 0.52
N LEU A 240 -8.27 6.30 0.79
CA LEU A 240 -7.48 5.76 1.89
C LEU A 240 -6.00 6.15 1.75
N VAL A 241 -5.41 5.90 0.58
CA VAL A 241 -3.99 6.18 0.35
C VAL A 241 -3.66 7.66 0.51
N ARG A 242 -4.53 8.56 0.01
CA ARG A 242 -4.35 10.02 0.23
C ARG A 242 -4.47 10.42 1.69
N TYR A 243 -5.34 9.76 2.46
CA TYR A 243 -5.44 10.00 3.91
C TYR A 243 -4.16 9.53 4.64
N LEU A 244 -3.62 8.34 4.31
CA LEU A 244 -2.36 7.86 4.86
C LEU A 244 -1.20 8.82 4.51
N ALA A 245 -1.13 9.28 3.26
CA ALA A 245 -0.14 10.26 2.80
C ALA A 245 -0.24 11.58 3.56
N MET A 246 -1.47 12.07 3.82
CA MET A 246 -1.70 13.26 4.65
C MET A 246 -1.18 13.06 6.07
N PHE A 247 -1.44 11.90 6.68
CA PHE A 247 -0.95 11.61 8.03
C PHE A 247 0.58 11.62 8.11
N VAL A 248 1.26 10.99 7.12
CA VAL A 248 2.73 11.02 7.02
C VAL A 248 3.24 12.45 6.86
N ARG A 249 2.61 13.25 6.00
CA ARG A 249 2.96 14.66 5.82
C ARG A 249 2.85 15.46 7.13
N LYS A 250 1.73 15.33 7.85
CA LYS A 250 1.52 15.99 9.14
C LYS A 250 2.55 15.57 10.18
N ALA A 251 2.88 14.29 10.24
CA ALA A 251 3.91 13.78 11.14
C ALA A 251 5.30 14.37 10.79
N ALA A 252 5.64 14.42 9.50
CA ALA A 252 6.90 15.00 9.03
C ALA A 252 7.00 16.50 9.36
N GLU A 253 5.94 17.26 9.09
CA GLU A 253 5.84 18.70 9.42
C GLU A 253 5.99 18.96 10.93
N ALA A 254 5.40 18.11 11.77
CA ALA A 254 5.41 18.27 13.22
C ALA A 254 6.73 17.84 13.87
N ARG A 255 7.39 16.81 13.35
CA ARG A 255 8.48 16.12 14.07
C ARG A 255 9.85 16.20 13.43
N LEU A 256 9.94 16.28 12.09
CA LEU A 256 11.24 16.35 11.41
C LEU A 256 11.83 17.76 11.55
N PRO A 257 13.12 17.89 11.89
CA PRO A 257 13.81 19.17 11.86
C PRO A 257 14.07 19.62 10.42
N GLY A 258 14.20 20.95 10.22
CA GLY A 258 14.52 21.55 8.91
C GLY A 258 13.39 21.44 7.88
N SER A 259 13.66 21.89 6.68
CA SER A 259 12.74 21.85 5.53
C SER A 259 13.23 20.88 4.46
N PRO A 260 12.33 20.31 3.61
CA PRO A 260 12.72 19.54 2.44
C PRO A 260 13.61 20.38 1.50
N GLY A 261 14.52 19.72 0.77
CA GLY A 261 15.42 20.38 -0.18
C GLY A 261 16.53 21.25 0.43
N GLY A 262 16.81 21.09 1.73
CA GLY A 262 17.90 21.79 2.44
C GLY A 262 19.26 21.64 1.75
N ARG A 263 20.13 22.66 1.85
CA ARG A 263 21.48 22.60 1.28
C ARG A 263 22.34 21.56 2.02
N PRO A 264 23.27 20.87 1.32
CA PRO A 264 24.32 20.10 1.99
C PRO A 264 25.08 21.03 2.94
N GLY A 265 25.01 20.76 4.25
CA GLY A 265 25.53 21.64 5.30
C GLY A 265 24.48 22.06 6.32
N ASP A 266 23.19 22.13 5.97
CA ASP A 266 22.06 22.12 6.92
C ASP A 266 21.79 20.68 7.40
N GLU A 267 22.87 19.98 7.75
CA GLU A 267 22.83 18.57 8.08
C GLU A 267 21.85 18.33 9.23
N THR A 268 20.77 17.65 8.92
CA THR A 268 20.16 16.74 9.91
C THR A 268 21.24 15.70 10.20
N ARG A 269 22.09 15.96 11.19
CA ARG A 269 23.09 15.01 11.67
C ARG A 269 22.36 13.70 11.94
N ALA A 270 22.91 12.58 11.47
CA ALA A 270 22.52 11.27 11.95
C ALA A 270 22.44 11.35 13.48
N GLY A 271 21.21 11.27 14.05
CA GLY A 271 21.00 11.51 15.49
C GLY A 271 20.21 12.76 15.87
N GLN A 272 19.70 13.58 14.94
CA GLN A 272 18.79 14.67 15.31
C GLN A 272 17.48 14.07 15.86
N GLN A 273 17.20 14.41 17.11
CA GLN A 273 16.07 13.88 17.86
C GLN A 273 14.74 14.39 17.25
N LEU A 274 13.82 13.48 16.94
CA LEU A 274 12.46 13.80 16.53
C LEU A 274 11.77 14.63 17.63
N LYS A 275 11.07 15.68 17.23
CA LYS A 275 10.27 16.48 18.18
C LYS A 275 9.09 15.63 18.67
N PRO A 276 8.85 15.51 19.98
CA PRO A 276 7.64 14.85 20.47
C PRO A 276 6.41 15.68 20.12
N VAL A 277 5.31 15.02 19.75
CA VAL A 277 4.03 15.68 19.57
C VAL A 277 3.37 15.88 20.94
N ASP A 278 2.89 17.10 21.19
CA ASP A 278 2.09 17.42 22.36
C ASP A 278 0.59 17.21 22.05
N PRO A 279 -0.06 16.15 22.56
CA PRO A 279 -1.45 15.88 22.23
C PRO A 279 -2.42 16.98 22.66
N SER A 280 -2.06 17.79 23.66
CA SER A 280 -2.92 18.90 24.14
C SER A 280 -3.13 20.00 23.12
N LYS A 281 -2.22 20.12 22.13
CA LYS A 281 -2.27 21.10 21.04
C LYS A 281 -3.01 20.60 19.80
N GLY A 282 -3.43 19.34 19.79
CA GLY A 282 -4.16 18.75 18.69
C GLY A 282 -5.67 19.00 18.72
N TRP A 283 -6.35 18.24 17.91
CA TRP A 283 -7.79 18.22 17.78
C TRP A 283 -8.36 16.88 18.19
N LEU A 284 -9.67 16.86 18.57
CA LEU A 284 -10.42 15.65 18.86
C LEU A 284 -11.55 15.47 17.87
N VAL A 285 -11.77 14.21 17.49
CA VAL A 285 -12.89 13.75 16.65
C VAL A 285 -13.60 12.64 17.40
N GLU A 286 -14.92 12.73 17.54
CA GLU A 286 -15.72 11.66 18.14
C GLU A 286 -15.47 10.33 17.44
N ARG A 287 -15.40 9.24 18.21
CA ARG A 287 -15.32 7.89 17.63
C ARG A 287 -16.47 7.65 16.64
N TRP A 288 -16.22 6.81 15.65
CA TRP A 288 -17.29 6.37 14.76
C TRP A 288 -18.28 5.43 15.48
N HIS A 289 -19.56 5.53 15.14
CA HIS A 289 -20.61 4.65 15.64
C HIS A 289 -21.38 4.06 14.45
N LEU A 290 -21.64 2.74 14.50
CA LEU A 290 -22.37 2.05 13.44
C LEU A 290 -23.75 2.66 13.23
N ASN A 291 -24.07 3.02 11.99
CA ASN A 291 -25.38 3.59 11.58
C ASN A 291 -25.83 4.84 12.35
N GLN A 292 -24.93 5.54 13.01
CA GLN A 292 -25.24 6.77 13.72
C GLN A 292 -24.36 7.92 13.22
N PRO A 293 -24.91 9.12 13.04
CA PRO A 293 -24.10 10.30 12.77
C PRO A 293 -23.27 10.64 14.01
N ARG A 294 -22.11 11.25 13.81
CA ARG A 294 -21.35 11.86 14.91
C ARG A 294 -22.16 12.98 15.51
N ARG A 295 -22.13 13.10 16.82
CA ARG A 295 -22.92 14.07 17.61
C ARG A 295 -22.18 15.37 17.85
N PHE A 296 -20.86 15.33 17.83
CA PHE A 296 -19.98 16.44 18.15
C PHE A 296 -19.08 16.77 16.96
N ASP A 297 -18.99 18.06 16.65
CA ASP A 297 -18.04 18.56 15.67
C ASP A 297 -16.60 18.42 16.17
N PRO A 298 -15.63 18.21 15.27
CA PRO A 298 -14.23 18.25 15.62
C PRO A 298 -13.82 19.60 16.21
N ALA A 299 -13.02 19.57 17.27
CA ALA A 299 -12.54 20.79 17.90
C ALA A 299 -11.11 20.61 18.48
N PRO A 300 -10.37 21.71 18.72
CA PRO A 300 -9.16 21.67 19.53
C PRO A 300 -9.41 20.97 20.87
N VAL A 301 -8.43 20.24 21.38
CA VAL A 301 -8.56 19.47 22.64
C VAL A 301 -9.14 20.31 23.77
N ALA A 302 -8.69 21.56 23.93
CA ALA A 302 -9.17 22.46 24.98
C ALA A 302 -10.64 22.92 24.82
N ASN A 303 -11.21 22.80 23.61
CA ASN A 303 -12.55 23.32 23.28
C ASN A 303 -13.54 22.23 22.88
N TYR A 304 -13.13 20.96 22.90
CA TYR A 304 -13.96 19.84 22.50
C TYR A 304 -15.18 19.70 23.44
N LYS A 305 -16.38 19.57 22.86
CA LYS A 305 -17.65 19.56 23.60
C LYS A 305 -18.15 18.16 23.94
N GLY A 306 -17.62 17.13 23.26
CA GLY A 306 -17.93 15.73 23.56
C GLY A 306 -17.05 15.19 24.70
N ASP A 307 -17.18 13.88 24.95
CA ASP A 307 -16.33 13.18 25.90
C ASP A 307 -14.94 12.92 25.28
N PRO A 308 -13.84 13.51 25.78
CA PRO A 308 -12.50 13.24 25.25
C PRO A 308 -12.07 11.76 25.36
N ALA A 309 -12.67 11.00 26.27
CA ALA A 309 -12.42 9.55 26.40
C ALA A 309 -13.07 8.72 25.28
N GLN A 310 -14.03 9.32 24.57
CA GLN A 310 -14.72 8.73 23.42
C GLN A 310 -14.32 9.40 22.09
N ALA A 311 -13.16 10.04 22.04
CA ALA A 311 -12.68 10.75 20.87
C ALA A 311 -11.23 10.37 20.54
N PHE A 312 -10.89 10.43 19.25
CA PHE A 312 -9.54 10.20 18.75
C PHE A 312 -8.83 11.50 18.43
N TRP A 313 -7.52 11.46 18.53
CA TRP A 313 -6.67 12.62 18.32
C TRP A 313 -6.39 12.86 16.82
N CYS A 314 -6.22 14.13 16.46
CA CYS A 314 -5.75 14.57 15.14
C CYS A 314 -4.72 15.70 15.30
N PHE A 315 -3.81 15.82 14.34
CA PHE A 315 -2.78 16.87 14.34
C PHE A 315 -3.37 18.29 14.37
N ASP A 316 -4.37 18.51 13.52
CA ASP A 316 -4.93 19.84 13.27
C ASP A 316 -6.36 19.76 12.71
N ARG A 317 -6.91 20.94 12.37
CA ARG A 317 -8.24 21.09 11.82
C ARG A 317 -8.40 20.33 10.48
N GLU A 318 -7.39 20.37 9.60
CA GLU A 318 -7.46 19.71 8.29
C GLU A 318 -7.69 18.20 8.46
N MET A 319 -6.86 17.55 9.26
CA MET A 319 -6.99 16.11 9.51
C MET A 319 -8.29 15.80 10.27
N ALA A 320 -8.66 16.60 11.25
CA ALA A 320 -9.88 16.39 12.04
C ALA A 320 -11.15 16.46 11.19
N LEU A 321 -11.24 17.41 10.28
CA LEU A 321 -12.34 17.52 9.33
C LEU A 321 -12.34 16.38 8.30
N ALA A 322 -11.18 16.01 7.77
CA ALA A 322 -11.05 14.86 6.86
C ALA A 322 -11.52 13.57 7.53
N THR A 323 -11.09 13.31 8.78
CA THR A 323 -11.56 12.16 9.58
C THR A 323 -13.07 12.18 9.82
N HIS A 324 -13.60 13.36 10.16
CA HIS A 324 -15.03 13.52 10.45
C HIS A 324 -15.91 13.29 9.23
N SER A 325 -15.49 13.79 8.08
CA SER A 325 -16.23 13.72 6.82
C SER A 325 -15.98 12.45 6.01
N TYR A 326 -14.99 11.64 6.38
CA TYR A 326 -14.64 10.44 5.62
C TYR A 326 -15.84 9.51 5.52
N LYS A 327 -16.36 9.35 4.29
CA LYS A 327 -17.58 8.55 3.98
C LYS A 327 -18.75 8.78 4.95
N ALA A 328 -18.91 10.01 5.43
CA ALA A 328 -19.84 10.34 6.53
C ALA A 328 -21.35 10.22 6.17
N GLY A 329 -21.71 10.17 4.91
CA GLY A 329 -23.11 10.17 4.47
C GLY A 329 -23.84 8.82 4.55
N GLN A 330 -23.37 7.85 5.34
CA GLN A 330 -23.88 6.48 5.36
C GLN A 330 -25.03 6.19 6.36
N PRO A 331 -25.18 6.90 7.52
CA PRO A 331 -26.22 6.57 8.48
C PRO A 331 -27.64 6.63 7.90
N GLY A 332 -28.46 5.62 8.22
CA GLY A 332 -29.86 5.52 7.79
C GLY A 332 -30.06 4.98 6.36
N ARG A 333 -29.00 4.76 5.59
CA ARG A 333 -29.11 4.13 4.26
C ARG A 333 -29.28 2.62 4.38
N LEU A 334 -29.96 2.03 3.39
CA LEU A 334 -30.19 0.59 3.31
C LEU A 334 -28.90 -0.13 2.92
N PRO A 335 -28.68 -1.36 3.39
CA PRO A 335 -27.58 -2.19 2.95
C PRO A 335 -27.83 -2.69 1.52
N GLN A 336 -26.73 -2.99 0.83
CA GLN A 336 -26.69 -3.70 -0.45
C GLN A 336 -25.43 -4.58 -0.45
N LEU A 337 -25.39 -5.61 -1.30
CA LEU A 337 -24.25 -6.51 -1.41
C LEU A 337 -23.81 -6.62 -2.87
N LEU A 338 -22.50 -6.86 -3.07
CA LEU A 338 -21.87 -7.12 -4.36
C LEU A 338 -21.37 -8.57 -4.44
N GLY A 339 -21.33 -9.11 -5.64
CA GLY A 339 -20.65 -10.35 -5.97
C GLY A 339 -19.60 -10.14 -7.06
N ILE A 340 -18.54 -10.98 -7.03
CA ILE A 340 -17.53 -11.12 -8.08
C ILE A 340 -17.53 -12.57 -8.54
N SER A 341 -17.53 -12.82 -9.86
CA SER A 341 -17.56 -14.15 -10.44
C SER A 341 -16.48 -14.35 -11.50
N ASP A 342 -15.95 -15.56 -11.58
CA ASP A 342 -15.05 -16.03 -12.64
C ASP A 342 -15.82 -16.61 -13.87
N GLY A 343 -17.09 -16.25 -14.03
CA GLY A 343 -17.96 -16.71 -15.10
C GLY A 343 -18.77 -17.97 -14.76
N ARG A 344 -18.63 -18.53 -13.55
CA ARG A 344 -19.54 -19.59 -13.06
C ARG A 344 -20.85 -18.95 -12.56
N PRO A 345 -22.01 -19.48 -12.92
CA PRO A 345 -23.23 -19.19 -12.21
C PRO A 345 -23.32 -20.03 -10.91
N PRO A 346 -23.97 -19.55 -9.83
CA PRO A 346 -24.54 -18.22 -9.69
C PRO A 346 -23.62 -17.26 -8.94
N LEU A 347 -23.90 -15.95 -9.04
CA LEU A 347 -23.28 -14.92 -8.19
C LEU A 347 -23.55 -15.15 -6.69
N ASP A 348 -24.54 -15.97 -6.36
CA ASP A 348 -25.04 -16.20 -4.99
C ASP A 348 -23.98 -16.72 -3.99
N ASN A 349 -22.87 -17.28 -4.46
CA ASN A 349 -21.78 -17.76 -3.62
C ASN A 349 -20.52 -16.89 -3.72
N THR A 350 -20.62 -15.68 -4.24
CA THR A 350 -19.49 -14.81 -4.53
C THR A 350 -19.48 -13.52 -3.70
N CYS A 351 -20.17 -13.52 -2.56
CA CYS A 351 -20.26 -12.39 -1.63
C CYS A 351 -19.66 -12.79 -0.26
N GLY A 352 -19.07 -11.83 0.41
CA GLY A 352 -18.48 -12.01 1.75
C GLY A 352 -16.97 -11.77 1.75
N GLU A 353 -16.28 -12.23 2.76
CA GLU A 353 -14.82 -12.09 2.87
C GLU A 353 -14.09 -13.14 2.05
N PRO A 354 -12.86 -12.78 1.66
CA PRO A 354 -12.60 -12.54 0.23
C PRO A 354 -13.02 -13.76 -0.55
N VAL A 355 -13.76 -13.56 -1.61
CA VAL A 355 -14.20 -14.67 -2.48
C VAL A 355 -12.98 -15.25 -3.17
N THR A 356 -12.79 -16.59 -3.08
CA THR A 356 -11.76 -17.28 -3.84
C THR A 356 -12.27 -17.61 -5.23
N LEU A 357 -11.65 -17.01 -6.24
CA LEU A 357 -11.95 -17.26 -7.65
C LEU A 357 -10.88 -18.16 -8.29
N ARG A 358 -11.25 -18.86 -9.35
CA ARG A 358 -10.29 -19.66 -10.12
C ARG A 358 -9.52 -18.80 -11.11
N PHE A 359 -8.28 -19.17 -11.36
CA PHE A 359 -7.53 -18.65 -12.50
C PHE A 359 -8.01 -19.34 -13.78
N LEU A 360 -8.82 -18.64 -14.57
CA LEU A 360 -9.40 -19.12 -15.83
C LEU A 360 -9.00 -18.18 -16.96
N PRO A 361 -7.77 -18.28 -17.48
CA PRO A 361 -7.32 -17.40 -18.54
C PRO A 361 -7.97 -17.74 -19.89
N ASP A 362 -8.05 -16.75 -20.76
CA ASP A 362 -8.37 -16.88 -22.17
C ASP A 362 -7.34 -17.82 -22.87
N GLY A 363 -7.53 -18.06 -24.17
CA GLY A 363 -6.65 -18.94 -24.95
C GLY A 363 -5.17 -18.53 -25.04
N ASP A 364 -4.83 -17.32 -24.59
CA ASP A 364 -3.45 -16.80 -24.49
C ASP A 364 -2.72 -17.22 -23.19
N GLY A 365 -3.46 -17.80 -22.23
CA GLY A 365 -2.95 -18.28 -20.95
C GLY A 365 -2.70 -17.19 -19.90
N VAL A 366 -2.98 -15.91 -20.18
CA VAL A 366 -2.64 -14.77 -19.32
C VAL A 366 -3.78 -13.77 -19.10
N THR A 367 -4.76 -13.69 -20.01
CA THR A 367 -5.90 -12.76 -19.90
C THR A 367 -7.04 -13.39 -19.12
N ILE A 368 -7.51 -12.74 -18.07
CA ILE A 368 -8.67 -13.16 -17.27
C ILE A 368 -9.78 -12.11 -17.34
N ARG A 369 -11.04 -12.61 -17.36
CA ARG A 369 -12.24 -11.77 -17.37
C ARG A 369 -13.14 -12.14 -16.22
N LEU A 370 -13.63 -11.11 -15.52
CA LEU A 370 -14.46 -11.28 -14.34
C LEU A 370 -15.81 -10.58 -14.55
N LYS A 371 -16.78 -10.95 -13.73
CA LYS A 371 -18.09 -10.30 -13.70
C LYS A 371 -18.39 -9.81 -12.31
N THR A 372 -19.04 -8.66 -12.21
CA THR A 372 -19.56 -8.12 -10.98
C THR A 372 -21.06 -7.89 -11.09
N GLY A 373 -21.75 -7.89 -9.96
CA GLY A 373 -23.19 -7.62 -9.92
C GLY A 373 -23.67 -7.36 -8.50
N PHE A 374 -24.85 -6.76 -8.36
CA PHE A 374 -25.52 -6.68 -7.08
C PHE A 374 -26.19 -8.00 -6.76
N MET A 375 -26.31 -8.30 -5.46
CA MET A 375 -27.00 -9.47 -4.95
C MET A 375 -28.47 -9.11 -4.71
N ASP A 376 -29.39 -9.95 -5.16
CA ASP A 376 -30.85 -9.77 -4.95
C ASP A 376 -31.32 -10.27 -3.59
N THR A 377 -30.53 -11.09 -2.94
CA THR A 377 -30.82 -11.65 -1.61
C THR A 377 -29.53 -11.75 -0.80
N VAL A 378 -29.68 -11.71 0.54
CA VAL A 378 -28.57 -12.06 1.45
C VAL A 378 -28.29 -13.55 1.28
N PRO A 379 -27.05 -13.97 0.89
CA PRO A 379 -26.71 -15.37 0.71
C PRO A 379 -26.93 -16.19 1.97
N GLY A 380 -27.36 -17.44 1.80
CA GLY A 380 -27.48 -18.41 2.88
C GLY A 380 -26.12 -18.95 3.31
N ASP A 381 -26.11 -19.64 4.46
CA ASP A 381 -24.95 -20.28 5.06
C ASP A 381 -24.48 -21.53 4.27
N ALA A 382 -23.98 -21.34 3.07
CA ALA A 382 -23.07 -22.33 2.51
C ALA A 382 -21.66 -21.97 2.99
N ASP A 383 -20.98 -22.89 3.60
CA ASP A 383 -19.66 -22.97 4.26
C ASP A 383 -18.65 -21.78 4.22
N HIS A 384 -18.91 -20.69 3.47
CA HIS A 384 -18.01 -19.56 3.28
C HIS A 384 -18.69 -18.18 3.29
N ASN A 385 -20.00 -18.08 3.54
CA ASN A 385 -20.76 -16.82 3.42
C ASN A 385 -21.30 -16.24 4.74
N GLN A 386 -20.79 -16.67 5.88
CA GLN A 386 -21.19 -16.14 7.19
C GLN A 386 -21.07 -14.60 7.28
N ASN A 387 -20.22 -14.00 6.45
CA ASN A 387 -19.97 -12.56 6.45
C ASN A 387 -21.01 -11.74 5.69
N ALA A 388 -21.72 -12.31 4.70
CA ALA A 388 -22.71 -11.56 3.93
C ALA A 388 -23.88 -11.07 4.78
N ALA A 389 -24.39 -11.93 5.69
CA ALA A 389 -25.43 -11.53 6.64
C ALA A 389 -24.94 -10.43 7.59
N ARG A 390 -23.70 -10.49 8.06
CA ARG A 390 -23.07 -9.44 8.89
C ARG A 390 -22.95 -8.13 8.12
N TRP A 391 -22.48 -8.16 6.90
CA TRP A 391 -22.30 -6.95 6.08
C TRP A 391 -23.63 -6.29 5.72
N ALA A 392 -24.68 -7.09 5.51
CA ALA A 392 -26.03 -6.59 5.31
C ALA A 392 -26.74 -6.18 6.62
N TYR A 393 -26.31 -6.71 7.76
CA TYR A 393 -27.03 -6.62 9.05
C TYR A 393 -28.47 -7.17 8.95
N LEU A 394 -28.67 -8.17 8.08
CA LEU A 394 -29.95 -8.78 7.78
C LEU A 394 -29.81 -10.31 7.73
N PRO A 395 -30.86 -11.07 8.10
CA PRO A 395 -30.85 -12.51 8.01
C PRO A 395 -30.65 -13.01 6.58
N ALA A 396 -30.01 -14.19 6.44
CA ALA A 396 -29.92 -14.92 5.17
C ALA A 396 -31.30 -15.10 4.51
N GLY A 397 -31.37 -15.02 3.19
CA GLY A 397 -32.61 -15.08 2.40
C GLY A 397 -33.41 -13.79 2.35
N THR A 398 -33.02 -12.74 3.10
CA THR A 398 -33.67 -11.43 3.01
C THR A 398 -33.45 -10.85 1.62
N LYS A 399 -34.53 -10.37 0.99
CA LYS A 399 -34.46 -9.68 -0.30
C LYS A 399 -33.75 -8.35 -0.15
N LEU A 400 -32.82 -8.09 -1.05
CA LEU A 400 -32.07 -6.83 -1.12
C LEU A 400 -32.53 -6.02 -2.33
N GLY A 401 -32.52 -4.70 -2.17
CA GLY A 401 -32.45 -3.78 -3.28
C GLY A 401 -31.04 -3.26 -3.44
N HIS A 402 -30.81 -2.45 -4.45
CA HIS A 402 -29.53 -1.83 -4.69
C HIS A 402 -29.67 -0.40 -5.23
N ALA A 403 -28.58 0.34 -5.20
CA ALA A 403 -28.50 1.68 -5.76
C ALA A 403 -28.77 1.65 -7.27
N THR A 404 -29.51 2.67 -7.73
CA THR A 404 -29.74 2.94 -9.16
C THR A 404 -28.98 4.17 -9.65
N GLY A 405 -28.39 4.92 -8.73
CA GLY A 405 -27.45 6.02 -8.96
C GLY A 405 -26.04 5.65 -8.49
N GLY A 406 -25.08 6.53 -8.69
CA GLY A 406 -23.69 6.30 -8.27
C GLY A 406 -22.78 5.69 -9.33
N GLY A 407 -23.30 5.40 -10.51
CA GLY A 407 -22.55 4.84 -11.64
C GLY A 407 -22.49 3.32 -11.64
N ASP A 408 -21.53 2.76 -12.40
CA ASP A 408 -21.32 1.32 -12.51
C ASP A 408 -20.49 0.78 -11.33
N ILE A 409 -20.58 -0.53 -11.07
CA ILE A 409 -19.68 -1.22 -10.15
C ILE A 409 -18.27 -1.15 -10.71
N ARG A 410 -17.35 -0.62 -9.93
CA ARG A 410 -15.93 -0.54 -10.29
C ARG A 410 -15.22 -1.78 -9.80
N LEU A 411 -14.52 -2.47 -10.69
CA LEU A 411 -13.63 -3.57 -10.35
C LEU A 411 -12.18 -3.10 -10.53
N GLN A 412 -11.34 -3.33 -9.53
CA GLN A 412 -9.94 -2.88 -9.54
C GLN A 412 -9.03 -3.96 -8.96
N ARG A 413 -7.75 -3.93 -9.36
CA ARG A 413 -6.71 -4.72 -8.70
C ARG A 413 -6.25 -3.97 -7.43
N ILE A 414 -6.14 -4.70 -6.34
CA ILE A 414 -5.48 -4.23 -5.12
C ILE A 414 -3.96 -4.43 -5.28
N VAL A 415 -3.52 -5.69 -5.33
CA VAL A 415 -2.12 -6.10 -5.51
C VAL A 415 -2.06 -7.43 -6.25
N GLY A 416 -0.85 -7.88 -6.56
CA GLY A 416 -0.61 -9.17 -7.21
C GLY A 416 -0.18 -9.05 -8.66
N PRO A 417 0.15 -10.18 -9.31
CA PRO A 417 0.79 -10.22 -10.62
C PRO A 417 -0.20 -10.00 -11.77
N ALA A 418 -0.89 -8.87 -11.82
CA ALA A 418 -1.79 -8.53 -12.91
C ALA A 418 -1.80 -7.04 -13.19
N VAL A 419 -2.13 -6.67 -14.42
CA VAL A 419 -2.44 -5.31 -14.87
C VAL A 419 -3.86 -5.27 -15.39
N GLN A 420 -4.63 -4.29 -14.97
CA GLN A 420 -5.98 -4.07 -15.50
C GLN A 420 -5.92 -3.41 -16.87
N THR A 421 -6.56 -4.00 -17.87
CA THR A 421 -6.59 -3.54 -19.26
C THR A 421 -7.98 -3.15 -19.75
N GLY A 422 -9.00 -3.42 -18.94
CA GLY A 422 -10.40 -3.07 -19.18
C GLY A 422 -11.20 -3.03 -17.88
N PRO A 423 -12.47 -2.63 -17.92
CA PRO A 423 -13.29 -2.53 -16.71
C PRO A 423 -13.40 -3.87 -15.92
N ASP A 424 -13.34 -4.98 -16.63
CA ASP A 424 -13.51 -6.36 -16.15
C ASP A 424 -12.36 -7.28 -16.55
N THR A 425 -11.32 -6.75 -17.20
CA THR A 425 -10.27 -7.51 -17.85
C THR A 425 -8.92 -7.24 -17.23
N PHE A 426 -8.20 -8.31 -16.88
CA PHE A 426 -6.88 -8.28 -16.30
C PHE A 426 -5.93 -9.16 -17.09
N VAL A 427 -4.67 -8.75 -17.20
CA VAL A 427 -3.61 -9.52 -17.85
C VAL A 427 -2.55 -9.84 -16.83
N LEU A 428 -2.15 -11.10 -16.74
CA LEU A 428 -1.05 -11.53 -15.88
C LEU A 428 0.22 -10.73 -16.19
N SER A 429 0.81 -10.16 -15.16
CA SER A 429 2.04 -9.37 -15.24
C SER A 429 2.85 -9.58 -13.99
N LEU A 430 3.94 -10.37 -14.11
CA LEU A 430 4.80 -10.63 -12.98
C LEU A 430 5.57 -9.38 -12.56
N ASN A 431 5.97 -9.33 -11.29
CA ASN A 431 6.67 -8.22 -10.67
C ASN A 431 7.78 -8.73 -9.72
N PRO A 432 8.61 -7.87 -9.11
CA PRO A 432 9.71 -8.30 -8.23
C PRO A 432 9.32 -9.26 -7.11
N LEU A 433 8.09 -9.19 -6.61
CA LEU A 433 7.64 -10.04 -5.51
C LEU A 433 7.50 -11.50 -5.91
N ASN A 434 7.19 -11.80 -7.18
CA ASN A 434 7.03 -13.19 -7.65
C ASN A 434 8.31 -14.01 -7.50
N THR A 435 9.48 -13.36 -7.44
CA THR A 435 10.75 -14.02 -7.12
C THR A 435 11.11 -13.94 -5.65
N ALA A 436 10.71 -12.88 -4.95
CA ALA A 436 11.06 -12.65 -3.56
C ALA A 436 10.16 -13.41 -2.57
N ASP A 437 8.88 -13.57 -2.91
CA ASP A 437 7.88 -14.28 -2.09
C ASP A 437 7.06 -15.25 -2.96
N PRO A 438 7.51 -16.48 -3.20
CA PRO A 438 6.82 -17.42 -4.07
C PRO A 438 5.47 -17.91 -3.52
N GLY A 439 5.11 -17.61 -2.27
CA GLY A 439 3.83 -17.94 -1.67
C GLY A 439 2.73 -16.96 -2.09
N ARG A 440 2.56 -15.90 -1.31
CA ARG A 440 1.47 -14.91 -1.49
C ARG A 440 1.61 -14.03 -2.74
N SER A 441 2.79 -13.90 -3.31
CA SER A 441 3.03 -13.07 -4.49
C SER A 441 2.39 -13.58 -5.78
N TRP A 442 1.83 -14.80 -5.76
CA TRP A 442 1.05 -15.37 -6.87
C TRP A 442 -0.46 -15.17 -6.72
N ASP A 443 -0.89 -14.45 -5.69
CA ASP A 443 -2.28 -14.09 -5.46
C ASP A 443 -2.60 -12.74 -6.10
N ILE A 444 -3.58 -12.70 -7.00
CA ILE A 444 -4.17 -11.46 -7.51
C ILE A 444 -5.32 -11.09 -6.59
N TRP A 445 -5.18 -10.00 -5.86
CA TRP A 445 -6.23 -9.46 -5.02
C TRP A 445 -7.01 -8.38 -5.75
N LEU A 446 -8.32 -8.50 -5.69
CA LEU A 446 -9.28 -7.69 -6.42
C LEU A 446 -10.29 -7.06 -5.47
N TRP A 447 -10.80 -5.92 -5.87
CA TRP A 447 -11.76 -5.14 -5.13
C TRP A 447 -12.83 -4.58 -6.06
N ALA A 448 -14.10 -5.02 -5.87
CA ALA A 448 -15.26 -4.43 -6.48
C ALA A 448 -15.89 -3.43 -5.52
N SER A 449 -16.34 -2.29 -6.01
CA SER A 449 -16.94 -1.25 -5.19
C SER A 449 -18.07 -0.51 -5.89
N HIS A 450 -19.02 -0.03 -5.10
CA HIS A 450 -20.06 0.88 -5.54
C HIS A 450 -20.32 1.93 -4.45
N PRO A 451 -20.36 3.24 -4.77
CA PRO A 451 -20.48 4.31 -3.77
C PRO A 451 -21.84 4.40 -3.09
N GLY A 452 -22.82 3.60 -3.55
CA GLY A 452 -24.20 3.75 -3.12
C GLY A 452 -24.87 4.99 -3.74
N ASP A 453 -26.03 5.35 -3.19
CA ASP A 453 -26.77 6.55 -3.56
C ASP A 453 -27.46 7.16 -2.33
N ALA A 454 -28.47 8.02 -2.50
CA ALA A 454 -29.20 8.62 -1.38
C ALA A 454 -29.92 7.58 -0.50
N LYS A 455 -30.25 6.41 -1.04
CA LYS A 455 -31.02 5.35 -0.37
C LYS A 455 -30.17 4.19 0.13
N PHE A 456 -29.11 3.83 -0.59
CA PHE A 456 -28.26 2.68 -0.30
C PHE A 456 -26.86 3.10 0.11
N LYS A 457 -26.28 2.36 1.06
CA LYS A 457 -24.88 2.52 1.51
C LYS A 457 -23.88 2.23 0.39
N SER A 458 -22.68 2.76 0.51
CA SER A 458 -21.54 2.22 -0.25
C SER A 458 -21.31 0.76 0.12
N ILE A 459 -20.73 0.00 -0.80
CA ILE A 459 -20.44 -1.42 -0.61
C ILE A 459 -19.18 -1.80 -1.38
N VAL A 460 -18.47 -2.75 -0.85
CA VAL A 460 -17.31 -3.38 -1.45
C VAL A 460 -17.44 -4.90 -1.45
N GLN A 461 -16.68 -5.56 -2.32
CA GLN A 461 -16.46 -7.00 -2.30
C GLN A 461 -15.03 -7.28 -2.73
N GLN A 462 -14.29 -8.00 -1.92
CA GLN A 462 -12.94 -8.45 -2.24
C GLN A 462 -12.93 -9.86 -2.81
N ALA A 463 -11.96 -10.13 -3.68
CA ALA A 463 -11.72 -11.47 -4.21
C ALA A 463 -10.22 -11.74 -4.34
N VAL A 464 -9.86 -13.02 -4.32
CA VAL A 464 -8.50 -13.48 -4.55
C VAL A 464 -8.50 -14.56 -5.64
N ILE A 465 -7.52 -14.47 -6.53
CA ILE A 465 -7.21 -15.49 -7.54
C ILE A 465 -5.78 -15.95 -7.30
N HIS A 466 -5.60 -17.21 -6.93
CA HIS A 466 -4.27 -17.81 -6.94
C HIS A 466 -3.89 -18.21 -8.35
N VAL A 467 -2.74 -17.75 -8.85
CA VAL A 467 -2.22 -18.06 -10.19
C VAL A 467 -1.34 -19.31 -10.12
N PRO A 468 -1.81 -20.48 -10.58
CA PRO A 468 -0.98 -21.68 -10.56
C PRO A 468 0.04 -21.65 -11.69
N GLN A 469 1.18 -22.28 -11.48
CA GLN A 469 2.10 -22.58 -12.59
C GLN A 469 1.50 -23.66 -13.50
N CYS A 470 1.69 -23.51 -14.81
CA CYS A 470 1.30 -24.55 -15.78
C CYS A 470 2.28 -25.71 -15.72
N GLN A 471 1.84 -26.85 -15.19
CA GLN A 471 2.65 -28.06 -15.01
C GLN A 471 2.53 -29.05 -16.18
N ASP A 472 1.47 -28.92 -16.97
CA ASP A 472 1.11 -29.86 -18.05
C ASP A 472 1.35 -29.26 -19.44
N GLY A 473 1.59 -30.14 -20.43
CA GLY A 473 1.80 -29.76 -21.82
C GLY A 473 3.27 -29.79 -22.25
N ALA A 474 3.57 -29.14 -23.39
CA ALA A 474 4.91 -29.06 -23.93
C ALA A 474 5.80 -28.16 -23.06
N GLY A 475 7.04 -28.57 -22.83
CA GLY A 475 8.04 -27.72 -22.19
C GLY A 475 8.40 -26.52 -23.06
N GLN A 476 8.86 -25.44 -22.45
CA GLN A 476 9.41 -24.28 -23.16
C GLN A 476 10.61 -23.72 -22.43
N ASN A 477 11.47 -23.01 -23.18
CA ASN A 477 12.65 -22.30 -22.67
C ASN A 477 12.65 -20.86 -23.17
N ILE A 478 13.15 -19.98 -22.32
CA ILE A 478 13.37 -18.57 -22.68
C ILE A 478 14.84 -18.36 -23.02
N THR A 479 15.10 -17.86 -24.22
CA THR A 479 16.40 -17.32 -24.61
C THR A 479 16.36 -15.81 -24.40
N PHE A 480 17.16 -15.29 -23.47
CA PHE A 480 17.30 -13.86 -23.21
C PHE A 480 18.77 -13.49 -23.42
N PRO A 481 19.12 -12.71 -24.46
CA PRO A 481 20.50 -12.28 -24.71
C PRO A 481 21.07 -11.46 -23.55
N ALA A 482 22.40 -11.47 -23.40
CA ALA A 482 23.06 -10.58 -22.44
C ALA A 482 22.81 -9.12 -22.78
N ILE A 483 22.61 -8.30 -21.75
CA ILE A 483 22.45 -6.86 -21.89
C ILE A 483 23.78 -6.20 -21.58
N PRO A 484 24.37 -5.42 -22.50
CA PRO A 484 25.63 -4.73 -22.24
C PRO A 484 25.46 -3.62 -21.20
N GLY A 485 26.54 -3.24 -20.52
CA GLY A 485 26.57 -2.10 -19.62
C GLY A 485 26.09 -0.83 -20.31
N GLN A 486 25.43 0.05 -19.55
CA GLN A 486 24.83 1.28 -20.03
C GLN A 486 25.52 2.50 -19.40
N LYS A 487 25.23 3.69 -19.93
CA LYS A 487 25.66 4.97 -19.39
C LYS A 487 24.47 5.76 -18.86
N THR A 488 24.71 6.69 -17.94
CA THR A 488 23.67 7.53 -17.31
C THR A 488 22.81 8.31 -18.31
N GLY A 489 23.31 8.55 -19.53
CA GLY A 489 22.56 9.24 -20.60
C GLY A 489 21.59 8.35 -21.37
N THR A 490 21.67 7.03 -21.26
CA THR A 490 20.77 6.09 -21.96
C THR A 490 19.33 6.29 -21.48
N LYS A 491 18.38 6.42 -22.44
CA LYS A 491 16.96 6.64 -22.12
C LYS A 491 16.15 5.35 -22.16
N THR A 492 16.36 4.54 -23.20
CA THR A 492 15.58 3.32 -23.43
C THR A 492 16.46 2.21 -24.00
N LEU A 493 16.02 0.98 -23.82
CA LEU A 493 16.66 -0.23 -24.35
C LEU A 493 15.60 -1.25 -24.75
N PRO A 494 15.59 -1.77 -26.00
CA PRO A 494 14.70 -2.85 -26.38
C PRO A 494 15.13 -4.17 -25.73
N LEU A 495 14.16 -4.95 -25.24
CA LEU A 495 14.34 -6.28 -24.66
C LEU A 495 13.96 -7.33 -25.72
N ASN A 496 14.85 -8.31 -25.96
CA ASN A 496 14.75 -9.23 -27.09
C ASN A 496 14.72 -10.71 -26.65
N ALA A 497 14.10 -11.03 -25.51
CA ALA A 497 13.93 -12.41 -25.12
C ALA A 497 12.88 -13.12 -26.01
N ARG A 498 13.04 -14.42 -26.18
CA ARG A 498 12.15 -15.28 -26.99
C ARG A 498 11.89 -16.59 -26.29
N SER A 499 10.64 -17.07 -26.37
CA SER A 499 10.28 -18.44 -26.03
C SER A 499 10.38 -19.33 -27.26
N ASP A 500 10.94 -20.54 -27.13
CA ASP A 500 10.96 -21.54 -28.19
C ASP A 500 9.57 -22.14 -28.51
N ALA A 501 8.60 -21.93 -27.61
CA ALA A 501 7.18 -22.21 -27.87
C ALA A 501 6.47 -21.12 -28.71
N GLY A 502 7.18 -20.04 -29.12
CA GLY A 502 6.60 -18.92 -29.88
C GLY A 502 5.66 -18.02 -29.08
N LEU A 503 5.58 -18.18 -27.76
CA LEU A 503 4.75 -17.36 -26.88
C LEU A 503 5.44 -16.02 -26.56
N LYS A 504 4.62 -14.99 -26.35
CA LYS A 504 5.11 -13.65 -26.00
C LYS A 504 5.77 -13.68 -24.61
N VAL A 505 7.01 -13.24 -24.53
CA VAL A 505 7.76 -13.11 -23.27
C VAL A 505 7.40 -11.80 -22.60
N GLY A 506 7.10 -11.86 -21.29
CA GLY A 506 6.92 -10.69 -20.44
C GLY A 506 8.21 -10.34 -19.71
N TYR A 507 8.29 -9.12 -19.17
CA TYR A 507 9.47 -8.64 -18.45
C TYR A 507 9.06 -7.85 -17.21
N TYR A 508 9.93 -7.83 -16.21
CA TYR A 508 9.89 -6.87 -15.12
C TYR A 508 11.31 -6.51 -14.67
N VAL A 509 11.45 -5.35 -14.05
CA VAL A 509 12.69 -4.94 -13.39
C VAL A 509 12.67 -5.43 -11.96
N LEU A 510 13.59 -6.30 -11.58
CA LEU A 510 13.73 -6.80 -10.21
C LEU A 510 14.30 -5.70 -9.29
N GLU A 511 15.31 -4.99 -9.77
CA GLU A 511 15.92 -3.83 -9.15
C GLU A 511 16.64 -2.97 -10.17
N GLY A 512 16.74 -1.69 -9.91
CA GLY A 512 17.42 -0.71 -10.76
C GLY A 512 16.54 0.50 -11.10
N PRO A 513 17.14 1.65 -11.47
CA PRO A 513 16.44 2.86 -11.88
C PRO A 513 15.85 2.70 -13.30
N ALA A 514 14.89 1.82 -13.44
CA ALA A 514 14.24 1.51 -14.72
C ALA A 514 12.85 0.93 -14.52
N VAL A 515 12.00 1.05 -15.54
CA VAL A 515 10.69 0.44 -15.65
C VAL A 515 10.53 -0.20 -17.03
N VAL A 516 9.67 -1.22 -17.13
CA VAL A 516 9.38 -1.90 -18.39
C VAL A 516 7.98 -1.55 -18.88
N ASN A 517 7.85 -1.28 -20.17
CA ASN A 517 6.58 -1.17 -20.87
C ASN A 517 6.62 -2.06 -22.14
N GLY A 518 5.90 -3.18 -22.09
CA GLY A 518 5.99 -4.21 -23.13
C GLY A 518 7.39 -4.81 -23.20
N ASP A 519 8.09 -4.60 -24.31
CA ASP A 519 9.48 -5.02 -24.56
C ASP A 519 10.49 -3.86 -24.51
N LEU A 520 10.06 -2.71 -24.01
CA LEU A 520 10.91 -1.52 -23.89
C LEU A 520 11.26 -1.25 -22.43
N LEU A 521 12.56 -1.34 -22.09
CA LEU A 521 13.11 -0.88 -20.81
C LEU A 521 13.33 0.64 -20.91
N THR A 522 12.77 1.39 -19.97
CA THR A 522 12.94 2.85 -19.85
C THR A 522 13.69 3.16 -18.56
N PHE A 523 14.80 3.85 -18.66
CA PHE A 523 15.59 4.29 -17.52
C PHE A 523 14.96 5.49 -16.85
N THR A 524 14.90 5.46 -15.53
CA THR A 524 14.39 6.53 -14.67
C THR A 524 15.52 7.40 -14.15
N LEU A 525 15.20 8.44 -13.40
CA LEU A 525 16.21 9.30 -12.79
C LEU A 525 16.95 8.55 -11.69
N ILE A 526 18.27 8.58 -11.74
CA ILE A 526 19.14 8.08 -10.67
C ILE A 526 19.24 9.17 -9.60
N PRO A 527 18.92 8.90 -8.34
CA PRO A 527 19.07 9.87 -7.26
C PRO A 527 20.52 10.42 -7.19
N PRO A 528 20.69 11.74 -6.91
CA PRO A 528 21.94 12.45 -7.19
C PRO A 528 23.17 12.00 -6.39
N ARG A 529 22.97 11.30 -5.27
CA ARG A 529 24.06 10.74 -4.44
C ARG A 529 24.20 9.23 -4.57
N ALA A 530 23.50 8.62 -5.51
CA ALA A 530 23.60 7.19 -5.76
C ALA A 530 25.05 6.74 -5.95
N LYS A 531 25.42 5.65 -5.29
CA LYS A 531 26.72 5.02 -5.47
C LYS A 531 26.80 4.40 -6.86
N MET A 532 27.75 4.86 -7.65
CA MET A 532 27.98 4.35 -9.00
C MET A 532 29.04 3.22 -9.00
N PRO A 533 28.96 2.26 -9.94
CA PRO A 533 27.88 2.06 -10.92
C PRO A 533 26.60 1.51 -10.26
N VAL A 534 25.43 1.78 -10.87
CA VAL A 534 24.14 1.26 -10.39
C VAL A 534 23.77 -0.02 -11.14
N LYS A 535 23.42 -1.06 -10.42
CA LYS A 535 22.98 -2.33 -10.99
C LYS A 535 21.52 -2.25 -11.45
N VAL A 536 21.23 -2.88 -12.60
CA VAL A 536 19.88 -3.14 -13.10
C VAL A 536 19.75 -4.64 -13.34
N SER A 537 18.68 -5.23 -12.78
CA SER A 537 18.33 -6.64 -12.98
C SER A 537 16.98 -6.72 -13.67
N VAL A 538 16.93 -7.32 -14.85
CA VAL A 538 15.71 -7.52 -15.64
C VAL A 538 15.41 -9.01 -15.74
N VAL A 539 14.15 -9.37 -15.47
CA VAL A 539 13.67 -10.75 -15.55
C VAL A 539 12.75 -10.91 -16.74
N ALA A 540 13.04 -11.87 -17.59
CA ALA A 540 12.19 -12.34 -18.68
C ALA A 540 11.39 -13.57 -18.19
N TRP A 541 10.08 -13.59 -18.43
CA TRP A 541 9.18 -14.65 -17.95
C TRP A 541 8.14 -15.04 -19.00
N GLN A 542 7.60 -16.25 -18.89
CA GLN A 542 6.47 -16.73 -19.70
C GLN A 542 5.68 -17.77 -18.88
N HIS A 543 4.39 -17.47 -18.65
CA HIS A 543 3.53 -18.27 -17.79
C HIS A 543 3.17 -19.64 -18.39
N GLY A 544 3.11 -19.75 -19.71
CA GLY A 544 2.58 -20.92 -20.41
C GLY A 544 1.10 -20.79 -20.73
N ILE A 545 0.52 -21.90 -21.19
CA ILE A 545 -0.92 -22.01 -21.47
C ILE A 545 -1.42 -23.27 -20.76
N PRO A 546 -2.40 -23.18 -19.85
CA PRO A 546 -2.90 -24.34 -19.10
C PRO A 546 -3.24 -25.53 -20.01
N GLY A 547 -2.71 -26.70 -19.68
CA GLY A 547 -2.89 -27.95 -20.43
C GLY A 547 -2.19 -28.04 -21.81
N LYS A 548 -1.49 -27.00 -22.26
CA LYS A 548 -0.82 -26.96 -23.58
C LYS A 548 0.67 -26.70 -23.50
N VAL A 549 1.09 -25.68 -22.75
CA VAL A 549 2.49 -25.27 -22.63
C VAL A 549 2.82 -24.99 -21.16
N LYS A 550 3.89 -25.57 -20.66
CA LYS A 550 4.34 -25.40 -19.27
C LYS A 550 4.85 -23.98 -19.02
N THR A 551 4.80 -23.53 -17.77
CA THR A 551 5.47 -22.30 -17.33
C THR A 551 6.97 -22.43 -17.58
N ALA A 552 7.57 -21.43 -18.21
CA ALA A 552 9.02 -21.36 -18.40
C ALA A 552 9.75 -21.00 -17.11
N GLN A 553 10.98 -21.47 -16.96
CA GLN A 553 11.87 -20.94 -15.95
C GLN A 553 12.25 -19.49 -16.32
N PRO A 554 12.06 -18.50 -15.42
CA PRO A 554 12.43 -17.13 -15.68
C PRO A 554 13.95 -16.98 -15.92
N VAL A 555 14.33 -16.05 -16.78
CA VAL A 555 15.73 -15.76 -17.09
C VAL A 555 16.06 -14.33 -16.68
N THR A 556 17.01 -14.17 -15.77
CA THR A 556 17.49 -12.85 -15.32
C THR A 556 18.70 -12.40 -16.11
N ARG A 557 18.75 -11.11 -16.44
CA ARG A 557 19.95 -10.42 -16.95
C ARG A 557 20.26 -9.22 -16.07
N GLU A 558 21.51 -9.12 -15.70
CA GLU A 558 22.06 -8.03 -14.92
C GLU A 558 23.06 -7.24 -15.74
N PHE A 559 23.05 -5.93 -15.57
CA PHE A 559 24.02 -5.03 -16.15
C PHE A 559 24.22 -3.81 -15.24
N MET A 560 25.25 -3.03 -15.52
CA MET A 560 25.58 -1.85 -14.74
C MET A 560 25.29 -0.58 -15.54
N ILE A 561 24.86 0.46 -14.83
CA ILE A 561 24.83 1.82 -15.36
C ILE A 561 26.03 2.56 -14.78
N ASP A 562 26.99 2.91 -15.65
CA ASP A 562 28.16 3.69 -15.30
C ASP A 562 27.88 5.19 -15.42
N ALA A 563 28.58 6.00 -14.61
CA ALA A 563 28.60 7.44 -14.80
C ALA A 563 29.21 7.77 -16.19
N ASP A 564 28.66 8.79 -16.85
CA ASP A 564 29.32 9.33 -18.02
C ASP A 564 30.69 9.90 -17.59
N PRO A 565 31.75 9.66 -18.37
CA PRO A 565 33.01 10.33 -18.11
C PRO A 565 32.79 11.85 -18.22
N ARG A 566 33.15 12.58 -17.18
CA ARG A 566 33.11 14.04 -17.13
C ARG A 566 34.11 14.64 -18.10
#